data_8af0e578979cf98edd8ad0b134140ec5
#
_entry.id   8af0e578979cf98edd8ad0b134140ec5
#
_cell.length_a   1.000
_cell.length_b   1.000
_cell.length_c   1.000
_cell.angle_alpha   90.00
_cell.angle_beta   90.00
_cell.angle_gamma   90.00
#
_symmetry.space_group_name_H-M   'P 1'
#
loop_
_entity.id
_entity.type
_entity.pdbx_description
1 polymer ?
#
loop_
_entity_poly.entity_id
_entity_poly.type
_entity_poly.pdbx_seq_one_letter_code
_entity_poly.pdbx_strand_id
1 'polypeptide(L)'
;MNGGIIMYTSNLKIKEGFTANATTPLSGNYTMRIEEEFDGPMEIFTVAYNGCISMCVKGYFVRAYGLKDLAVETELKVDYDNKEIVANVYVDRTEEELSSKDREGVLENIKLRCKVSHLLSDELDIQYNILPLKK
;
A
#
# COMPACT_ATOMS: atom_id res chain seq x y z
N MET A 1 -13.92 -21.31 6.09
CA MET A 1 -13.32 -21.31 4.77
C MET A 1 -12.65 -22.64 4.51
N ASN A 2 -12.75 -23.13 3.35
CA ASN A 2 -12.36 -24.48 3.01
C ASN A 2 -10.91 -24.66 2.56
N GLY A 3 -10.05 -23.70 2.82
CA GLY A 3 -8.67 -23.77 2.38
C GLY A 3 -8.45 -23.75 0.88
N GLY A 4 -9.49 -23.39 0.12
CA GLY A 4 -9.40 -23.30 -1.31
C GLY A 4 -8.62 -22.09 -1.81
N ILE A 5 -8.60 -21.92 -3.11
CA ILE A 5 -7.90 -20.83 -3.77
C ILE A 5 -8.60 -19.50 -3.48
N ILE A 6 -7.81 -18.52 -3.03
CA ILE A 6 -8.30 -17.16 -2.86
C ILE A 6 -8.08 -16.41 -4.16
N MET A 7 -9.14 -15.89 -4.75
CA MET A 7 -9.07 -15.14 -5.99
C MET A 7 -9.55 -13.70 -5.78
N TYR A 8 -8.80 -12.76 -6.31
CA TYR A 8 -9.18 -11.36 -6.34
C TYR A 8 -9.61 -11.01 -7.74
N THR A 9 -10.80 -10.49 -7.89
CA THR A 9 -11.37 -10.21 -9.21
C THR A 9 -11.89 -8.79 -9.32
N SER A 10 -11.89 -8.28 -10.53
CA SER A 10 -12.54 -7.03 -10.86
C SER A 10 -13.10 -7.11 -12.27
N ASN A 11 -14.11 -6.30 -12.53
CA ASN A 11 -14.69 -6.17 -13.86
C ASN A 11 -14.62 -4.71 -14.28
N LEU A 12 -14.28 -4.46 -15.53
CA LEU A 12 -14.07 -3.10 -16.03
C LEU A 12 -14.75 -2.92 -17.36
N LYS A 13 -15.39 -1.75 -17.53
CA LYS A 13 -16.01 -1.36 -18.79
C LYS A 13 -15.43 -0.03 -19.27
N ILE A 14 -15.05 0.01 -20.53
CA ILE A 14 -14.70 1.24 -21.25
C ILE A 14 -15.72 1.38 -22.35
N LYS A 15 -16.43 2.51 -22.40
CA LYS A 15 -17.42 2.74 -23.44
C LYS A 15 -16.91 3.76 -24.48
N GLU A 16 -17.03 5.02 -24.17
CA GLU A 16 -16.58 6.10 -25.08
C GLU A 16 -15.26 6.66 -24.57
N GLY A 17 -14.36 6.95 -25.48
CA GLY A 17 -13.05 7.46 -25.13
C GLY A 17 -12.30 6.49 -24.22
N PHE A 18 -11.54 7.03 -23.28
CA PHE A 18 -10.73 6.23 -22.36
C PHE A 18 -11.17 6.43 -20.90
N THR A 19 -12.46 6.54 -20.67
CA THR A 19 -13.03 6.54 -19.32
C THR A 19 -13.45 5.11 -18.99
N ALA A 20 -12.87 4.57 -17.95
CA ALA A 20 -13.14 3.21 -17.49
C ALA A 20 -13.83 3.23 -16.13
N ASN A 21 -14.78 2.33 -15.96
CA ASN A 21 -15.43 2.13 -14.66
C ASN A 21 -15.23 0.68 -14.24
N ALA A 22 -14.64 0.50 -13.08
CA ALA A 22 -14.32 -0.80 -12.53
C ALA A 22 -15.14 -1.11 -11.27
N THR A 23 -15.55 -2.35 -11.13
CA THR A 23 -16.26 -2.82 -9.94
C THR A 23 -15.58 -4.06 -9.39
N THR A 24 -15.77 -4.28 -8.10
CA THR A 24 -15.29 -5.49 -7.43
C THR A 24 -16.46 -6.22 -6.76
N PRO A 25 -16.33 -7.51 -6.46
CA PRO A 25 -17.39 -8.25 -5.78
C PRO A 25 -17.74 -7.69 -4.39
N LEU A 26 -16.84 -6.93 -3.78
CA LEU A 26 -17.03 -6.35 -2.44
C LEU A 26 -17.56 -4.92 -2.52
N SER A 27 -18.30 -4.58 -3.58
CA SER A 27 -18.94 -3.28 -3.78
C SER A 27 -18.00 -2.12 -4.09
N GLY A 28 -16.76 -2.42 -4.47
CA GLY A 28 -15.84 -1.38 -4.93
C GLY A 28 -16.31 -0.81 -6.26
N ASN A 29 -16.16 0.49 -6.44
CA ASN A 29 -16.52 1.21 -7.67
C ASN A 29 -15.48 2.28 -7.92
N TYR A 30 -14.72 2.15 -9.02
CA TYR A 30 -13.59 3.02 -9.30
C TYR A 30 -13.65 3.51 -10.74
N THR A 31 -13.44 4.82 -10.93
CA THR A 31 -13.38 5.41 -12.24
C THR A 31 -11.95 5.83 -12.53
N MET A 32 -11.45 5.53 -13.72
CA MET A 32 -10.12 5.96 -14.15
C MET A 32 -10.17 6.50 -15.58
N ARG A 33 -9.26 7.43 -15.89
CA ARG A 33 -9.20 8.08 -17.20
C ARG A 33 -7.74 8.28 -17.61
N ILE A 34 -7.52 8.33 -18.91
CA ILE A 34 -6.23 8.78 -19.45
C ILE A 34 -6.38 10.26 -19.80
N GLU A 35 -6.29 11.09 -18.78
CA GLU A 35 -6.39 12.55 -18.91
C GLU A 35 -5.50 13.18 -17.82
N GLU A 36 -5.04 14.40 -18.09
CA GLU A 36 -4.38 15.19 -17.04
C GLU A 36 -5.42 15.45 -15.95
N GLU A 37 -5.08 15.60 -14.75
CA GLU A 37 -5.97 15.91 -13.63
C GLU A 37 -7.01 14.83 -13.30
N PHE A 38 -6.83 13.61 -13.78
CA PHE A 38 -7.68 12.51 -13.37
C PHE A 38 -6.86 11.25 -13.16
N ASP A 39 -7.25 10.46 -12.15
CA ASP A 39 -6.53 9.23 -11.81
C ASP A 39 -6.64 8.18 -12.91
N GLY A 40 -5.48 7.73 -13.37
CA GLY A 40 -5.37 6.58 -14.24
C GLY A 40 -4.91 5.34 -13.49
N PRO A 41 -4.56 4.28 -14.23
CA PRO A 41 -4.14 3.02 -13.60
C PRO A 41 -2.96 3.14 -12.65
N MET A 42 -1.96 3.97 -12.97
CA MET A 42 -0.80 4.10 -12.09
C MET A 42 -1.13 4.77 -10.78
N GLU A 43 -2.00 5.78 -10.79
CA GLU A 43 -2.45 6.42 -9.56
C GLU A 43 -3.21 5.43 -8.68
N ILE A 44 -4.08 4.63 -9.28
CA ILE A 44 -4.84 3.61 -8.55
C ILE A 44 -3.94 2.50 -8.01
N PHE A 45 -2.92 2.12 -8.78
CA PHE A 45 -1.89 1.19 -8.30
C PHE A 45 -1.20 1.73 -7.05
N THR A 46 -0.83 3.02 -7.05
CA THR A 46 -0.17 3.60 -5.86
C THR A 46 -1.09 3.59 -4.65
N VAL A 47 -2.38 3.83 -4.83
CA VAL A 47 -3.35 3.74 -3.73
C VAL A 47 -3.41 2.33 -3.16
N ALA A 48 -3.48 1.33 -4.03
CA ALA A 48 -3.57 -0.06 -3.61
C ALA A 48 -2.31 -0.50 -2.84
N TYR A 49 -1.14 -0.20 -3.38
CA TYR A 49 0.11 -0.56 -2.73
C TYR A 49 0.31 0.21 -1.43
N ASN A 50 0.02 1.50 -1.46
CA ASN A 50 0.10 2.36 -0.27
C ASN A 50 -0.80 1.81 0.85
N GLY A 51 -2.02 1.44 0.52
CA GLY A 51 -2.95 0.84 1.48
C GLY A 51 -2.41 -0.45 2.07
N CYS A 52 -1.83 -1.31 1.22
CA CYS A 52 -1.26 -2.58 1.67
C CYS A 52 -0.10 -2.36 2.66
N ILE A 53 0.80 -1.43 2.34
CA ILE A 53 1.91 -1.08 3.23
C ILE A 53 1.38 -0.55 4.56
N SER A 54 0.46 0.40 4.52
CA SER A 54 -0.08 1.04 5.72
C SER A 54 -0.75 0.03 6.65
N MET A 55 -1.52 -0.89 6.10
CA MET A 55 -2.19 -1.93 6.87
C MET A 55 -1.21 -2.90 7.50
N CYS A 56 -0.14 -3.23 6.80
CA CYS A 56 0.93 -4.08 7.35
C CYS A 56 1.65 -3.39 8.51
N VAL A 57 1.92 -2.09 8.39
CA VAL A 57 2.55 -1.31 9.46
C VAL A 57 1.66 -1.25 10.68
N LYS A 58 0.41 -0.87 10.49
CA LYS A 58 -0.57 -0.82 11.58
C LYS A 58 -0.70 -2.19 12.24
N GLY A 59 -0.78 -3.25 11.44
CA GLY A 59 -0.91 -4.61 11.94
C GLY A 59 0.22 -5.02 12.86
N TYR A 60 1.43 -4.61 12.56
CA TYR A 60 2.57 -4.86 13.45
C TYR A 60 2.33 -4.28 14.84
N PHE A 61 1.97 -3.00 14.92
CA PHE A 61 1.78 -2.33 16.21
C PHE A 61 0.56 -2.84 16.96
N VAL A 62 -0.47 -3.25 16.26
CA VAL A 62 -1.64 -3.87 16.90
C VAL A 62 -1.26 -5.20 17.54
N ARG A 63 -0.50 -6.05 16.84
CA ARG A 63 -0.09 -7.35 17.37
C ARG A 63 0.96 -7.21 18.48
N ALA A 64 1.92 -6.31 18.31
CA ALA A 64 3.00 -6.16 19.27
C ALA A 64 2.55 -5.46 20.56
N TYR A 65 1.68 -4.47 20.46
CA TYR A 65 1.34 -3.58 21.58
C TYR A 65 -0.15 -3.32 21.76
N GLY A 66 -1.01 -3.85 20.93
CA GLY A 66 -2.44 -3.60 21.03
C GLY A 66 -2.87 -2.18 20.66
N LEU A 67 -2.07 -1.47 19.86
CA LEU A 67 -2.29 -0.05 19.56
C LEU A 67 -3.28 0.14 18.41
N LYS A 68 -4.55 -0.13 18.66
CA LYS A 68 -5.61 -0.08 17.66
C LYS A 68 -5.88 1.32 17.12
N ASP A 69 -5.61 2.35 17.91
CA ASP A 69 -5.88 3.74 17.52
C ASP A 69 -4.65 4.46 16.98
N LEU A 70 -3.57 3.74 16.79
CA LEU A 70 -2.33 4.32 16.28
C LEU A 70 -2.53 4.85 14.85
N ALA A 71 -2.21 6.11 14.63
CA ALA A 71 -2.27 6.70 13.30
C ALA A 71 -1.02 6.32 12.50
N VAL A 72 -1.23 5.97 11.23
CA VAL A 72 -0.15 5.69 10.28
C VAL A 72 -0.47 6.48 9.02
N GLU A 73 0.51 7.26 8.56
CA GLU A 73 0.39 7.99 7.30
C GLU A 73 1.49 7.51 6.38
N THR A 74 1.17 7.31 5.13
CA THR A 74 2.16 6.84 4.17
C THR A 74 2.15 7.68 2.91
N GLU A 75 3.33 7.88 2.36
CA GLU A 75 3.52 8.54 1.07
C GLU A 75 4.29 7.57 0.18
N LEU A 76 3.73 7.24 -0.96
CA LEU A 76 4.35 6.33 -1.91
C LEU A 76 4.73 7.08 -3.17
N LYS A 77 5.98 6.96 -3.56
CA LYS A 77 6.49 7.56 -4.80
C LYS A 77 7.00 6.47 -5.71
N VAL A 78 6.52 6.46 -6.94
CA VAL A 78 6.94 5.51 -7.96
C VAL A 78 7.64 6.26 -9.09
N ASP A 79 8.91 5.97 -9.29
CA ASP A 79 9.65 6.45 -10.44
C ASP A 79 9.62 5.34 -11.50
N TYR A 80 8.73 5.49 -12.45
CA TYR A 80 8.50 4.46 -13.45
C TYR A 80 9.73 4.19 -14.31
N ASP A 81 10.39 5.25 -14.77
CA ASP A 81 11.52 5.11 -15.68
C ASP A 81 12.74 4.44 -15.03
N ASN A 82 13.01 4.79 -13.78
CA ASN A 82 14.14 4.25 -13.04
C ASN A 82 13.80 2.97 -12.27
N LYS A 83 12.55 2.53 -12.30
CA LYS A 83 12.09 1.33 -11.59
C LYS A 83 12.37 1.39 -10.10
N GLU A 84 12.14 2.57 -9.52
CA GLU A 84 12.35 2.80 -8.09
C GLU A 84 11.04 3.14 -7.39
N ILE A 85 10.87 2.62 -6.20
CA ILE A 85 9.72 2.94 -5.35
C ILE A 85 10.23 3.34 -3.98
N VAL A 86 9.75 4.46 -3.46
CA VAL A 86 10.06 4.91 -2.11
C VAL A 86 8.75 5.04 -1.34
N ALA A 87 8.67 4.37 -0.21
CA ALA A 87 7.55 4.46 0.70
C ALA A 87 8.02 5.14 1.99
N ASN A 88 7.50 6.33 2.26
CA ASN A 88 7.74 7.01 3.51
C ASN A 88 6.57 6.74 4.44
N VAL A 89 6.83 6.02 5.51
CA VAL A 89 5.82 5.58 6.47
C VAL A 89 5.98 6.36 7.75
N TYR A 90 4.98 7.13 8.10
CA TYR A 90 4.98 7.96 9.32
C TYR A 90 4.08 7.30 10.35
N VAL A 91 4.68 6.95 11.48
CA VAL A 91 3.98 6.27 12.58
C VAL A 91 3.79 7.28 13.72
N ASP A 92 2.62 7.28 14.34
CA ASP A 92 2.28 8.19 15.43
C ASP A 92 3.03 7.83 16.71
N ARG A 93 4.35 7.95 16.63
CA ARG A 93 5.32 7.71 17.68
C ARG A 93 6.38 8.80 17.62
N THR A 94 7.05 9.05 18.74
CA THR A 94 8.24 9.90 18.74
C THR A 94 9.43 9.12 18.26
N GLU A 95 10.52 9.81 17.94
CA GLU A 95 11.77 9.16 17.54
C GLU A 95 12.25 8.19 18.63
N GLU A 96 12.10 8.57 19.89
CA GLU A 96 12.51 7.73 21.02
C GLU A 96 11.65 6.48 21.17
N GLU A 97 10.34 6.60 20.90
CA GLU A 97 9.40 5.48 21.00
C GLU A 97 9.56 4.49 19.85
N LEU A 98 10.11 4.95 18.73
CA LEU A 98 10.24 4.14 17.52
C LEU A 98 11.59 3.44 17.51
N SER A 99 11.68 2.33 18.25
CA SER A 99 12.92 1.60 18.44
C SER A 99 13.42 0.91 17.16
N SER A 100 14.70 0.54 17.15
CA SER A 100 15.25 -0.27 16.05
C SER A 100 14.52 -1.59 15.88
N LYS A 101 14.12 -2.21 17.00
CA LYS A 101 13.35 -3.45 16.99
C LYS A 101 12.02 -3.26 16.28
N ASP A 102 11.32 -2.16 16.56
CA ASP A 102 10.04 -1.87 15.92
C ASP A 102 10.22 -1.60 14.43
N ARG A 103 11.25 -0.85 14.05
CA ARG A 103 11.52 -0.57 12.63
C ARG A 103 11.80 -1.86 11.87
N GLU A 104 12.62 -2.72 12.42
CA GLU A 104 12.92 -4.02 11.81
C GLU A 104 11.69 -4.92 11.74
N GLY A 105 10.89 -4.94 12.82
CA GLY A 105 9.66 -5.72 12.87
C GLY A 105 8.63 -5.27 11.84
N VAL A 106 8.50 -3.96 11.65
CA VAL A 106 7.62 -3.39 10.64
C VAL A 106 8.06 -3.81 9.23
N LEU A 107 9.36 -3.68 8.93
CA LEU A 107 9.91 -4.06 7.63
C LEU A 107 9.70 -5.54 7.35
N GLU A 108 9.96 -6.38 8.34
CA GLU A 108 9.73 -7.81 8.21
C GLU A 108 8.26 -8.12 7.99
N ASN A 109 7.36 -7.42 8.68
CA ASN A 109 5.93 -7.62 8.52
C ASN A 109 5.44 -7.25 7.12
N ILE A 110 5.99 -6.17 6.54
CA ILE A 110 5.68 -5.80 5.16
C ILE A 110 6.13 -6.92 4.22
N LYS A 111 7.34 -7.43 4.38
CA LYS A 111 7.86 -8.51 3.54
C LYS A 111 7.00 -9.76 3.60
N LEU A 112 6.52 -10.10 4.79
CA LEU A 112 5.74 -11.32 4.99
C LEU A 112 4.29 -11.19 4.52
N ARG A 113 3.69 -10.01 4.68
CA ARG A 113 2.24 -9.85 4.59
C ARG A 113 1.74 -8.93 3.50
N CYS A 114 2.59 -8.13 2.89
CA CYS A 114 2.14 -7.23 1.83
C CYS A 114 1.94 -7.99 0.53
N LYS A 115 0.72 -8.43 0.27
CA LYS A 115 0.39 -9.22 -0.91
C LYS A 115 0.68 -8.50 -2.21
N VAL A 116 0.46 -7.18 -2.25
CA VAL A 116 0.74 -6.41 -3.46
C VAL A 116 2.23 -6.48 -3.80
N SER A 117 3.10 -6.28 -2.81
CA SER A 117 4.54 -6.33 -3.07
C SER A 117 5.03 -7.70 -3.53
N HIS A 118 4.35 -8.78 -3.10
CA HIS A 118 4.71 -10.14 -3.51
C HIS A 118 4.48 -10.37 -5.01
N LEU A 119 3.63 -9.57 -5.63
CA LEU A 119 3.33 -9.68 -7.06
C LEU A 119 4.19 -8.78 -7.93
N LEU A 120 5.02 -7.92 -7.32
CA LEU A 120 5.85 -6.99 -8.06
C LEU A 120 7.13 -7.65 -8.55
N SER A 121 7.68 -7.07 -9.61
CA SER A 121 8.93 -7.57 -10.21
C SER A 121 10.12 -7.40 -9.27
N ASP A 122 11.03 -8.36 -9.29
CA ASP A 122 12.30 -8.29 -8.55
C ASP A 122 13.23 -7.20 -9.08
N GLU A 123 12.94 -6.68 -10.28
CA GLU A 123 13.74 -5.60 -10.87
C GLU A 123 13.50 -4.25 -10.20
N LEU A 124 12.41 -4.14 -9.42
CA LEU A 124 12.09 -2.90 -8.73
C LEU A 124 12.99 -2.70 -7.52
N ASP A 125 13.55 -1.51 -7.39
CA ASP A 125 14.27 -1.10 -6.19
C ASP A 125 13.27 -0.42 -5.26
N ILE A 126 12.93 -1.10 -4.17
CA ILE A 126 11.91 -0.61 -3.23
C ILE A 126 12.56 -0.28 -1.91
N GLN A 127 12.37 0.95 -1.47
CA GLN A 127 12.89 1.45 -0.19
C GLN A 127 11.73 1.85 0.71
N TYR A 128 11.73 1.31 1.93
CA TYR A 128 10.77 1.68 2.96
C TYR A 128 11.47 2.48 4.06
N ASN A 129 10.99 3.67 4.33
CA ASN A 129 11.50 4.54 5.40
C ASN A 129 10.44 4.62 6.49
N ILE A 130 10.78 4.12 7.68
CA ILE A 130 9.88 4.15 8.83
C ILE A 130 10.26 5.36 9.69
N LEU A 131 9.37 6.32 9.77
CA LEU A 131 9.65 7.64 10.33
C LEU A 131 8.66 8.00 11.44
N PRO A 132 9.06 8.81 12.41
CA PRO A 132 8.11 9.28 13.42
C PRO A 132 7.21 10.36 12.83
N LEU A 133 5.91 10.27 13.11
CA LEU A 133 4.96 11.33 12.79
C LEU A 133 5.06 12.44 13.84
N LYS A 134 5.33 12.06 15.08
CA LYS A 134 5.56 13.01 16.18
C LYS A 134 7.02 13.40 16.25
N LYS A 135 7.25 14.65 16.57
CA LYS A 135 8.61 15.15 16.74
C LYS A 135 9.11 15.00 18.17
#